data_9a7def2af226b26c735ef0fd80597c3a
#
_entry.id   9a7def2af226b26c735ef0fd80597c3a
#
_cell.length_a   1.000
_cell.length_b   1.000
_cell.length_c   1.000
_cell.angle_alpha   90.00
_cell.angle_beta   90.00
_cell.angle_gamma   90.00
#
_symmetry.space_group_name_H-M   'P 1'
#
loop_
_entity.id
_entity.type
_entity.pdbx_description
1 polymer ?
#
loop_
_entity_poly.entity_id
_entity_poly.type
_entity_poly.pdbx_seq_one_letter_code
_entity_poly.pdbx_strand_id
1 'polypeptide(L)'
;MSYVHHRSVTPEILDSLPPDDRQAQRSRRELRFINRVMGNSRWILSGLSEAAHGAEVHELGAGDGCLLRKIAAQGFRLCGYDLSPRPADLCESLLWQQGDFLENKETFQGIVVGSLILHHLEAEELQRLGKRLRGADQLLFVEPLRSHLALLQGCALKPFLGPVTRHDMMVSIRAGFRPGELPLMLSLDHEWKVEEVMTLRGGYRLRAIRV
;
A
#
# COMPACT_ATOMS: atom_id res chain seq x y z
N MET A 1 15.28 21.83 -6.40
CA MET A 1 15.24 21.30 -5.00
C MET A 1 13.83 21.25 -4.37
N SER A 2 12.76 21.41 -5.18
CA SER A 2 11.36 21.49 -4.66
C SER A 2 10.61 20.14 -4.52
N TYR A 3 11.15 19.03 -5.02
CA TYR A 3 10.41 17.75 -5.19
C TYR A 3 10.07 16.98 -3.90
N VAL A 4 10.61 17.41 -2.74
CA VAL A 4 10.29 16.76 -1.44
C VAL A 4 9.25 17.55 -0.66
N HIS A 5 9.05 18.83 -1.00
CA HIS A 5 8.14 19.70 -0.25
C HIS A 5 6.67 19.50 -0.62
N HIS A 6 6.38 19.21 -1.88
CA HIS A 6 5.02 18.99 -2.36
C HIS A 6 4.86 17.56 -2.85
N ARG A 7 3.76 16.92 -2.44
CA ARG A 7 3.35 15.62 -2.96
C ARG A 7 2.91 15.78 -4.41
N SER A 8 3.35 14.85 -5.28
CA SER A 8 2.97 14.87 -6.69
C SER A 8 2.58 13.47 -7.10
N VAL A 9 1.31 13.26 -7.35
CA VAL A 9 0.78 12.02 -7.90
C VAL A 9 0.89 12.08 -9.42
N THR A 10 1.50 11.07 -9.99
CA THR A 10 1.67 10.94 -11.44
C THR A 10 1.45 9.47 -11.79
N PRO A 11 0.72 9.15 -12.88
CA PRO A 11 0.51 7.77 -13.30
C PRO A 11 1.82 7.00 -13.47
N GLU A 12 1.87 5.77 -13.01
CA GLU A 12 2.99 4.86 -13.22
C GLU A 12 2.91 4.20 -14.60
N ILE A 13 4.05 3.95 -15.22
CA ILE A 13 4.11 3.27 -16.53
C ILE A 13 3.56 1.86 -16.40
N LEU A 14 3.85 1.18 -15.30
CA LEU A 14 3.42 -0.20 -15.02
C LEU A 14 1.89 -0.36 -15.10
N ASP A 15 1.13 0.65 -14.67
CA ASP A 15 -0.33 0.61 -14.64
C ASP A 15 -0.94 0.64 -16.06
N SER A 16 -0.21 1.17 -17.03
CA SER A 16 -0.64 1.25 -18.43
C SER A 16 -0.22 0.05 -19.29
N LEU A 17 0.66 -0.83 -18.77
CA LEU A 17 1.20 -1.95 -19.54
C LEU A 17 0.35 -3.21 -19.41
N PRO A 18 0.14 -3.97 -20.52
CA PRO A 18 -0.50 -5.27 -20.46
C PRO A 18 0.18 -6.23 -19.48
N PRO A 19 -0.57 -7.13 -18.82
CA PRO A 19 0.00 -8.07 -17.85
C PRO A 19 1.08 -9.00 -18.41
N ASP A 20 1.01 -9.34 -19.68
CA ASP A 20 1.92 -10.21 -20.42
C ASP A 20 3.12 -9.46 -21.02
N ASP A 21 3.16 -8.13 -20.96
CA ASP A 21 4.30 -7.34 -21.40
C ASP A 21 5.57 -7.73 -20.64
N ARG A 22 6.69 -7.90 -21.38
CA ARG A 22 7.98 -8.32 -20.78
C ARG A 22 8.53 -7.32 -19.77
N GLN A 23 8.34 -6.02 -20.02
CA GLN A 23 8.82 -4.97 -19.11
C GLN A 23 7.94 -4.90 -17.87
N ALA A 24 6.62 -5.08 -18.02
CA ALA A 24 5.70 -5.18 -16.89
C ALA A 24 6.02 -6.37 -15.99
N GLN A 25 6.25 -7.56 -16.57
CA GLN A 25 6.64 -8.74 -15.81
C GLN A 25 7.99 -8.56 -15.09
N ARG A 26 8.96 -7.92 -15.77
CA ARG A 26 10.25 -7.58 -15.15
C ARG A 26 10.05 -6.62 -13.99
N SER A 27 9.31 -5.53 -14.20
CA SER A 27 9.04 -4.52 -13.16
C SER A 27 8.36 -5.15 -11.94
N ARG A 28 7.33 -5.99 -12.13
CA ARG A 28 6.68 -6.70 -11.01
C ARG A 28 7.64 -7.59 -10.22
N ARG A 29 8.62 -8.26 -10.89
CA ARG A 29 9.65 -9.03 -10.17
C ARG A 29 10.59 -8.14 -9.37
N GLU A 30 11.02 -7.02 -9.95
CA GLU A 30 11.90 -6.04 -9.29
C GLU A 30 11.19 -5.40 -8.09
N LEU A 31 9.93 -5.01 -8.23
CA LEU A 31 9.11 -4.46 -7.14
C LEU A 31 8.91 -5.47 -6.00
N ARG A 32 8.64 -6.75 -6.31
CA ARG A 32 8.57 -7.80 -5.27
C ARG A 32 9.89 -7.94 -4.50
N PHE A 33 11.03 -7.83 -5.18
CA PHE A 33 12.34 -7.84 -4.53
C PHE A 33 12.54 -6.62 -3.62
N ILE A 34 12.24 -5.41 -4.12
CA ILE A 34 12.32 -4.17 -3.35
C ILE A 34 11.42 -4.26 -2.10
N ASN A 35 10.17 -4.68 -2.24
CA ASN A 35 9.24 -4.87 -1.14
C ASN A 35 9.74 -5.86 -0.08
N ARG A 36 10.41 -6.95 -0.52
CA ARG A 36 11.03 -7.91 0.39
C ARG A 36 12.18 -7.28 1.18
N VAL A 37 13.06 -6.50 0.51
CA VAL A 37 14.17 -5.78 1.14
C VAL A 37 13.68 -4.73 2.12
N MET A 38 12.61 -4.01 1.78
CA MET A 38 11.97 -3.03 2.67
C MET A 38 11.27 -3.69 3.87
N GLY A 39 10.97 -4.99 3.80
CA GLY A 39 10.30 -5.74 4.87
C GLY A 39 8.83 -5.38 5.06
N ASN A 40 8.17 -4.88 4.01
CA ASN A 40 6.79 -4.37 4.06
C ASN A 40 5.79 -5.44 4.53
N SER A 41 5.75 -6.59 3.85
CA SER A 41 4.85 -7.69 4.25
C SER A 41 5.11 -8.18 5.68
N ARG A 42 6.40 -8.28 6.10
CA ARG A 42 6.74 -8.73 7.45
C ARG A 42 6.19 -7.79 8.51
N TRP A 43 6.26 -6.47 8.26
CA TRP A 43 5.75 -5.49 9.22
C TRP A 43 4.22 -5.56 9.34
N ILE A 44 3.49 -5.68 8.21
CA ILE A 44 2.03 -5.86 8.23
C ILE A 44 1.67 -7.14 8.99
N LEU A 45 2.31 -8.28 8.67
CA LEU A 45 2.06 -9.55 9.35
C LEU A 45 2.33 -9.49 10.85
N SER A 46 3.37 -8.77 11.27
CA SER A 46 3.66 -8.51 12.69
C SER A 46 2.59 -7.66 13.35
N GLY A 47 2.07 -6.63 12.66
CA GLY A 47 0.97 -5.81 13.18
C GLY A 47 -0.36 -6.56 13.31
N LEU A 48 -0.56 -7.60 12.48
CA LEU A 48 -1.74 -8.47 12.56
C LEU A 48 -1.64 -9.51 13.68
N SER A 49 -0.44 -9.87 14.16
CA SER A 49 -0.26 -10.91 15.17
C SER A 49 -0.89 -10.59 16.53
N GLU A 50 -1.21 -9.32 16.77
CA GLU A 50 -1.89 -8.85 17.98
C GLU A 50 -3.43 -8.86 17.85
N ALA A 51 -3.95 -9.12 16.64
CA ALA A 51 -5.38 -9.13 16.38
C ALA A 51 -6.02 -10.47 16.76
N ALA A 52 -7.34 -10.44 17.00
CA ALA A 52 -8.11 -11.64 17.32
C ALA A 52 -8.11 -12.62 16.14
N HIS A 53 -7.97 -13.92 16.44
CA HIS A 53 -8.14 -14.97 15.43
C HIS A 53 -9.50 -14.88 14.75
N GLY A 54 -9.51 -15.00 13.41
CA GLY A 54 -10.73 -14.92 12.61
C GLY A 54 -11.24 -13.51 12.39
N ALA A 55 -10.49 -12.47 12.79
CA ALA A 55 -10.82 -11.09 12.44
C ALA A 55 -10.89 -10.92 10.92
N GLU A 56 -11.71 -9.97 10.49
CA GLU A 56 -11.81 -9.62 9.06
C GLU A 56 -10.70 -8.67 8.67
N VAL A 57 -10.03 -8.97 7.55
CA VAL A 57 -8.94 -8.16 7.02
C VAL A 57 -9.23 -7.81 5.57
N HIS A 58 -9.18 -6.51 5.25
CA HIS A 58 -9.37 -5.96 3.93
C HIS A 58 -8.02 -5.47 3.39
N GLU A 59 -7.54 -6.05 2.27
CA GLU A 59 -6.33 -5.59 1.60
C GLU A 59 -6.70 -4.66 0.44
N LEU A 60 -6.31 -3.39 0.53
CA LEU A 60 -6.47 -2.41 -0.55
C LEU A 60 -5.29 -2.50 -1.52
N GLY A 61 -5.57 -2.59 -2.82
CA GLY A 61 -4.55 -2.77 -3.85
C GLY A 61 -3.86 -4.12 -3.75
N ALA A 62 -4.64 -5.20 -3.73
CA ALA A 62 -4.12 -6.55 -3.46
C ALA A 62 -3.23 -7.12 -4.59
N GLY A 63 -3.26 -6.52 -5.80
CA GLY A 63 -2.38 -6.83 -6.92
C GLY A 63 -2.37 -8.30 -7.32
N ASP A 64 -1.24 -8.97 -7.17
CA ASP A 64 -1.11 -10.40 -7.46
C ASP A 64 -1.55 -11.30 -6.27
N GLY A 65 -2.11 -10.74 -5.21
CA GLY A 65 -2.56 -11.46 -4.02
C GLY A 65 -1.44 -12.03 -3.15
N CYS A 66 -0.21 -11.60 -3.34
CA CYS A 66 0.95 -12.14 -2.62
C CYS A 66 0.86 -11.88 -1.10
N LEU A 67 0.46 -10.69 -0.68
CA LEU A 67 0.29 -10.36 0.73
C LEU A 67 -0.97 -11.05 1.29
N LEU A 68 -2.05 -11.08 0.52
CA LEU A 68 -3.30 -11.77 0.88
C LEU A 68 -3.05 -13.24 1.25
N ARG A 69 -2.26 -13.98 0.42
CA ARG A 69 -1.88 -15.39 0.71
C ARG A 69 -1.11 -15.52 2.02
N LYS A 70 -0.22 -14.57 2.33
CA LYS A 70 0.57 -14.62 3.57
C LYS A 70 -0.29 -14.34 4.80
N ILE A 71 -1.27 -13.44 4.69
CA ILE A 71 -2.21 -13.14 5.78
C ILE A 71 -3.15 -14.33 5.99
N ALA A 72 -3.61 -14.96 4.90
CA ALA A 72 -4.45 -16.17 4.97
C ALA A 72 -3.84 -17.29 5.80
N ALA A 73 -2.52 -17.45 5.69
CA ALA A 73 -1.78 -18.45 6.46
C ALA A 73 -1.82 -18.19 8.00
N GLN A 74 -2.26 -17.02 8.44
CA GLN A 74 -2.45 -16.69 9.87
C GLN A 74 -3.89 -16.90 10.36
N GLY A 75 -4.81 -17.37 9.50
CA GLY A 75 -6.17 -17.74 9.89
C GLY A 75 -7.18 -16.59 9.93
N PHE A 76 -6.92 -15.49 9.24
CA PHE A 76 -7.85 -14.36 9.09
C PHE A 76 -8.88 -14.62 7.99
N ARG A 77 -10.05 -13.97 8.10
CA ARG A 77 -11.01 -13.84 6.98
C ARG A 77 -10.58 -12.68 6.12
N LEU A 78 -10.48 -12.90 4.81
CA LEU A 78 -9.81 -11.95 3.93
C LEU A 78 -10.67 -11.54 2.74
N CYS A 79 -10.62 -10.25 2.42
CA CYS A 79 -11.10 -9.70 1.17
C CYS A 79 -10.02 -8.81 0.53
N GLY A 80 -9.60 -9.13 -0.68
CA GLY A 80 -8.72 -8.29 -1.48
C GLY A 80 -9.52 -7.37 -2.39
N TYR A 81 -9.06 -6.14 -2.54
CA TYR A 81 -9.63 -5.11 -3.43
C TYR A 81 -8.58 -4.69 -4.46
N ASP A 82 -8.89 -4.79 -5.74
CA ASP A 82 -7.99 -4.35 -6.80
C ASP A 82 -8.77 -4.02 -8.08
N LEU A 83 -8.23 -3.10 -8.89
CA LEU A 83 -8.77 -2.81 -10.23
C LEU A 83 -8.61 -4.01 -11.17
N SER A 84 -7.57 -4.80 -10.97
CA SER A 84 -7.26 -5.98 -11.75
C SER A 84 -8.22 -7.14 -11.44
N PRO A 85 -8.46 -8.04 -12.40
CA PRO A 85 -9.23 -9.24 -12.14
C PRO A 85 -8.53 -10.13 -11.10
N ARG A 86 -9.35 -10.93 -10.40
CA ARG A 86 -8.89 -11.92 -9.43
C ARG A 86 -7.77 -12.79 -10.02
N PRO A 87 -6.62 -12.94 -9.34
CA PRO A 87 -5.58 -13.87 -9.77
C PRO A 87 -6.10 -15.30 -9.86
N ALA A 88 -5.82 -15.98 -11.00
CA ALA A 88 -6.34 -17.32 -11.27
C ALA A 88 -5.86 -18.40 -10.27
N ASP A 89 -4.68 -18.16 -9.66
CA ASP A 89 -4.05 -19.04 -8.65
C ASP A 89 -4.41 -18.68 -7.21
N LEU A 90 -5.33 -17.72 -7.00
CA LEU A 90 -5.80 -17.33 -5.67
C LEU A 90 -6.82 -18.37 -5.15
N CYS A 91 -6.61 -18.85 -3.91
CA CYS A 91 -7.49 -19.81 -3.26
C CYS A 91 -8.95 -19.32 -3.22
N GLU A 92 -9.91 -20.17 -3.59
CA GLU A 92 -11.35 -19.82 -3.67
C GLU A 92 -11.93 -19.27 -2.36
N SER A 93 -11.38 -19.69 -1.22
CA SER A 93 -11.80 -19.19 0.10
C SER A 93 -11.46 -17.73 0.37
N LEU A 94 -10.59 -17.12 -0.43
CA LEU A 94 -10.23 -15.70 -0.30
C LEU A 94 -11.18 -14.86 -1.15
N LEU A 95 -11.85 -13.92 -0.52
CA LEU A 95 -12.76 -13.01 -1.23
C LEU A 95 -11.97 -12.01 -2.07
N TRP A 96 -12.54 -11.61 -3.20
CA TRP A 96 -11.96 -10.63 -4.10
C TRP A 96 -13.04 -9.68 -4.63
N GLN A 97 -12.80 -8.41 -4.50
CA GLN A 97 -13.64 -7.38 -5.10
C GLN A 97 -12.84 -6.64 -6.17
N GLN A 98 -13.20 -6.89 -7.44
CA GLN A 98 -12.63 -6.18 -8.56
C GLN A 98 -13.31 -4.83 -8.72
N GLY A 99 -12.51 -3.78 -8.87
CA GLY A 99 -12.98 -2.41 -9.08
C GLY A 99 -12.31 -1.40 -8.16
N ASP A 100 -12.71 -0.14 -8.31
CA ASP A 100 -12.23 0.93 -7.44
C ASP A 100 -12.84 0.77 -6.04
N PHE A 101 -11.99 0.51 -5.06
CA PHE A 101 -12.44 0.41 -3.67
C PHE A 101 -13.00 1.72 -3.12
N LEU A 102 -12.82 2.86 -3.79
CA LEU A 102 -13.42 4.14 -3.41
C LEU A 102 -14.87 4.31 -3.85
N GLU A 103 -15.36 3.53 -4.81
CA GLU A 103 -16.73 3.62 -5.31
C GLU A 103 -17.76 2.95 -4.38
N ASN A 104 -17.34 1.97 -3.59
CA ASN A 104 -18.22 1.34 -2.62
C ASN A 104 -18.55 2.33 -1.49
N LYS A 105 -19.83 2.42 -1.10
CA LYS A 105 -20.31 3.36 -0.07
C LYS A 105 -20.23 2.82 1.35
N GLU A 106 -20.03 1.52 1.52
CA GLU A 106 -19.96 0.88 2.83
C GLU A 106 -18.66 1.20 3.54
N THR A 107 -18.70 1.36 4.86
CA THR A 107 -17.49 1.49 5.69
C THR A 107 -16.83 0.14 5.87
N PHE A 108 -15.50 0.13 5.87
CA PHE A 108 -14.73 -1.05 6.24
C PHE A 108 -14.92 -1.36 7.73
N GLN A 109 -15.01 -2.64 8.06
CA GLN A 109 -15.02 -3.14 9.43
C GLN A 109 -13.73 -3.96 9.68
N GLY A 110 -13.36 -4.16 10.94
CA GLY A 110 -12.16 -4.93 11.29
C GLY A 110 -10.87 -4.24 10.89
N ILE A 111 -9.97 -4.94 10.18
CA ILE A 111 -8.62 -4.46 9.91
C ILE A 111 -8.47 -4.11 8.43
N VAL A 112 -7.94 -2.93 8.14
CA VAL A 112 -7.63 -2.52 6.77
C VAL A 112 -6.13 -2.43 6.58
N VAL A 113 -5.62 -3.12 5.57
CA VAL A 113 -4.21 -3.12 5.22
C VAL A 113 -4.00 -2.61 3.79
N GLY A 114 -2.87 -1.98 3.55
CA GLY A 114 -2.46 -1.56 2.21
C GLY A 114 -0.94 -1.49 2.11
N SER A 115 -0.41 -1.95 0.99
CA SER A 115 1.02 -1.93 0.74
C SER A 115 1.31 -1.32 -0.62
N LEU A 116 1.83 -0.09 -0.61
CA LEU A 116 2.19 0.67 -1.80
C LEU A 116 0.98 0.92 -2.72
N ILE A 117 -0.10 1.42 -2.16
CA ILE A 117 -1.33 1.74 -2.88
C ILE A 117 -1.81 3.18 -2.64
N LEU A 118 -1.68 3.71 -1.42
CA LEU A 118 -2.27 5.01 -1.09
C LEU A 118 -1.54 6.18 -1.73
N HIS A 119 -0.30 6.00 -2.15
CA HIS A 119 0.45 7.04 -2.86
C HIS A 119 -0.07 7.30 -4.28
N HIS A 120 -0.90 6.40 -4.86
CA HIS A 120 -1.60 6.62 -6.12
C HIS A 120 -2.82 7.53 -5.98
N LEU A 121 -3.34 7.74 -4.76
CA LEU A 121 -4.55 8.50 -4.52
C LEU A 121 -4.26 10.00 -4.34
N GLU A 122 -5.09 10.86 -4.93
CA GLU A 122 -5.06 12.29 -4.67
C GLU A 122 -5.63 12.63 -3.28
N ALA A 123 -5.48 13.89 -2.86
CA ALA A 123 -5.88 14.32 -1.52
C ALA A 123 -7.39 14.11 -1.26
N GLU A 124 -8.23 14.40 -2.24
CA GLU A 124 -9.67 14.22 -2.16
C GLU A 124 -10.07 12.73 -2.08
N GLU A 125 -9.31 11.87 -2.75
CA GLU A 125 -9.52 10.43 -2.73
C GLU A 125 -9.12 9.83 -1.37
N LEU A 126 -8.00 10.30 -0.79
CA LEU A 126 -7.59 9.93 0.57
C LEU A 126 -8.63 10.38 1.60
N GLN A 127 -9.23 11.58 1.44
CA GLN A 127 -10.32 12.02 2.31
C GLN A 127 -11.58 11.14 2.17
N ARG A 128 -11.92 10.71 0.93
CA ARG A 128 -13.02 9.76 0.71
C ARG A 128 -12.73 8.41 1.37
N LEU A 129 -11.51 7.91 1.22
CA LEU A 129 -11.06 6.69 1.88
C LEU A 129 -11.17 6.81 3.41
N GLY A 130 -10.71 7.93 3.99
CA GLY A 130 -10.78 8.18 5.42
C GLY A 130 -12.21 8.06 5.98
N LYS A 131 -13.22 8.54 5.24
CA LYS A 131 -14.63 8.38 5.62
C LYS A 131 -15.06 6.90 5.67
N ARG A 132 -14.53 6.07 4.76
CA ARG A 132 -14.82 4.64 4.71
C ARG A 132 -14.08 3.85 5.80
N LEU A 133 -12.94 4.35 6.24
CA LEU A 133 -12.13 3.73 7.30
C LEU A 133 -12.73 3.94 8.71
N ARG A 134 -13.74 4.80 8.87
CA ARG A 134 -14.35 5.09 10.17
C ARG A 134 -14.95 3.87 10.88
N GLY A 135 -15.28 2.81 10.18
CA GLY A 135 -15.78 1.57 10.77
C GLY A 135 -14.67 0.57 11.15
N ALA A 136 -13.44 0.80 10.71
CA ALA A 136 -12.35 -0.12 10.96
C ALA A 136 -11.83 -0.03 12.40
N ASP A 137 -11.28 -1.13 12.92
CA ASP A 137 -10.69 -1.22 14.24
C ASP A 137 -9.17 -0.92 14.19
N GLN A 138 -8.52 -1.30 13.09
CA GLN A 138 -7.08 -1.13 12.90
C GLN A 138 -6.73 -0.84 11.44
N LEU A 139 -5.73 0.01 11.23
CA LEU A 139 -5.16 0.34 9.93
C LEU A 139 -3.67 0.00 9.93
N LEU A 140 -3.20 -0.66 8.87
CA LEU A 140 -1.78 -0.98 8.67
C LEU A 140 -1.39 -0.61 7.23
N PHE A 141 -0.76 0.54 7.05
CA PHE A 141 -0.33 1.01 5.74
C PHE A 141 1.18 1.11 5.63
N VAL A 142 1.70 0.67 4.50
CA VAL A 142 3.12 0.81 4.15
C VAL A 142 3.22 1.50 2.81
N GLU A 143 3.92 2.64 2.79
CA GLU A 143 4.01 3.52 1.64
C GLU A 143 5.45 3.99 1.39
N PRO A 144 5.77 4.57 0.24
CA PRO A 144 7.06 5.22 0.04
C PRO A 144 7.21 6.43 0.97
N LEU A 145 8.38 6.57 1.58
CA LEU A 145 8.76 7.77 2.33
C LEU A 145 9.20 8.87 1.35
N ARG A 146 8.51 9.99 1.31
CA ARG A 146 8.95 11.16 0.54
C ARG A 146 10.05 11.92 1.26
N SER A 147 11.29 11.56 0.96
CA SER A 147 12.48 12.18 1.57
C SER A 147 13.65 12.30 0.60
N HIS A 148 14.59 13.20 0.89
CA HIS A 148 15.83 13.33 0.11
C HIS A 148 16.66 12.04 0.15
N LEU A 149 16.70 11.35 1.28
CA LEU A 149 17.40 10.08 1.42
C LEU A 149 16.78 9.00 0.51
N ALA A 150 15.45 8.87 0.49
CA ALA A 150 14.76 7.92 -0.38
C ALA A 150 15.01 8.22 -1.88
N LEU A 151 15.01 9.50 -2.27
CA LEU A 151 15.37 9.90 -3.64
C LEU A 151 16.81 9.53 -3.99
N LEU A 152 17.75 9.77 -3.07
CA LEU A 152 19.16 9.40 -3.27
C LEU A 152 19.33 7.88 -3.41
N GLN A 153 18.68 7.10 -2.54
CA GLN A 153 18.66 5.64 -2.61
C GLN A 153 18.04 5.14 -3.92
N GLY A 154 16.91 5.74 -4.35
CA GLY A 154 16.29 5.46 -5.63
C GLY A 154 17.25 5.75 -6.81
N CYS A 155 17.95 6.87 -6.79
CA CYS A 155 18.97 7.18 -7.81
C CYS A 155 20.12 6.16 -7.82
N ALA A 156 20.59 5.71 -6.66
CA ALA A 156 21.64 4.71 -6.55
C ALA A 156 21.21 3.32 -7.07
N LEU A 157 19.92 2.99 -6.98
CA LEU A 157 19.35 1.73 -7.48
C LEU A 157 19.10 1.72 -8.98
N LYS A 158 18.96 2.89 -9.63
CA LYS A 158 18.64 2.97 -11.07
C LYS A 158 19.49 2.08 -12.00
N PRO A 159 20.82 1.94 -11.84
CA PRO A 159 21.62 1.10 -12.73
C PRO A 159 21.22 -0.37 -12.73
N PHE A 160 20.60 -0.85 -11.67
CA PHE A 160 20.25 -2.26 -11.48
C PHE A 160 18.81 -2.59 -11.88
N LEU A 161 18.00 -1.59 -12.20
CA LEU A 161 16.56 -1.72 -12.46
C LEU A 161 16.22 -1.54 -13.94
N GLY A 162 15.12 -2.14 -14.37
CA GLY A 162 14.54 -1.93 -15.69
C GLY A 162 13.97 -0.52 -15.88
N PRO A 163 13.73 -0.08 -17.13
CA PRO A 163 13.30 1.29 -17.40
C PRO A 163 11.97 1.65 -16.74
N VAL A 164 11.00 0.74 -16.73
CA VAL A 164 9.70 0.92 -16.07
C VAL A 164 9.91 1.13 -14.56
N THR A 165 10.57 0.19 -13.88
CA THR A 165 10.81 0.27 -12.43
C THR A 165 11.61 1.52 -12.04
N ARG A 166 12.58 1.95 -12.87
CA ARG A 166 13.33 3.19 -12.62
C ARG A 166 12.45 4.43 -12.61
N HIS A 167 11.53 4.50 -13.56
CA HIS A 167 10.59 5.61 -13.66
C HIS A 167 9.62 5.57 -12.49
N ASP A 168 8.93 4.45 -12.31
CA ASP A 168 7.84 4.31 -11.36
C ASP A 168 8.32 4.45 -9.91
N MET A 169 9.48 3.88 -9.56
CA MET A 169 10.09 4.08 -8.24
C MET A 169 10.30 5.56 -7.90
N MET A 170 10.72 6.38 -8.87
CA MET A 170 10.93 7.81 -8.64
C MET A 170 9.60 8.57 -8.54
N VAL A 171 8.60 8.15 -9.29
CA VAL A 171 7.22 8.65 -9.22
C VAL A 171 6.62 8.32 -7.85
N SER A 172 6.67 7.05 -7.44
CA SER A 172 6.15 6.59 -6.14
C SER A 172 6.80 7.31 -4.95
N ILE A 173 8.14 7.53 -4.97
CA ILE A 173 8.81 8.28 -3.89
C ILE A 173 8.29 9.73 -3.81
N ARG A 174 8.02 10.38 -4.95
CA ARG A 174 7.49 11.76 -4.97
C ARG A 174 6.02 11.83 -4.55
N ALA A 175 5.25 10.80 -4.86
CA ALA A 175 3.87 10.63 -4.45
C ALA A 175 3.73 10.11 -3.01
N GLY A 176 4.80 9.60 -2.41
CA GLY A 176 4.85 9.08 -1.05
C GLY A 176 4.55 10.12 0.03
N PHE A 177 4.58 9.70 1.28
CA PHE A 177 4.16 10.52 2.42
C PHE A 177 5.34 10.95 3.29
N ARG A 178 5.16 12.08 3.96
CA ARG A 178 5.99 12.56 5.06
C ARG A 178 5.25 12.33 6.38
N PRO A 179 5.96 12.34 7.52
CA PRO A 179 5.31 12.25 8.83
C PRO A 179 4.17 13.26 9.00
N GLY A 180 3.04 12.81 9.50
CA GLY A 180 1.84 13.61 9.74
C GLY A 180 0.93 13.83 8.51
N GLU A 181 1.40 13.58 7.29
CA GLU A 181 0.60 13.86 6.09
C GLU A 181 -0.53 12.83 5.90
N LEU A 182 -0.21 11.54 5.96
CA LEU A 182 -1.21 10.50 5.71
C LEU A 182 -2.32 10.48 6.77
N PRO A 183 -2.04 10.57 8.09
CA PRO A 183 -3.09 10.69 9.09
C PRO A 183 -4.01 11.89 8.86
N LEU A 184 -3.43 13.05 8.51
CA LEU A 184 -4.19 14.26 8.20
C LEU A 184 -5.09 14.07 6.97
N MET A 185 -4.56 13.51 5.88
CA MET A 185 -5.31 13.28 4.64
C MET A 185 -6.43 12.25 4.81
N LEU A 186 -6.22 11.24 5.66
CA LEU A 186 -7.25 10.25 6.02
C LEU A 186 -8.22 10.77 7.08
N SER A 187 -8.01 12.00 7.62
CA SER A 187 -8.83 12.58 8.69
C SER A 187 -8.90 11.66 9.92
N LEU A 188 -7.76 11.07 10.30
CA LEU A 188 -7.64 10.30 11.54
C LEU A 188 -7.60 11.28 12.71
N ASP A 189 -8.66 11.31 13.48
CA ASP A 189 -8.86 12.22 14.61
C ASP A 189 -8.48 11.56 15.96
N HIS A 190 -8.99 12.11 17.05
CA HIS A 190 -8.74 11.67 18.42
C HIS A 190 -9.31 10.26 18.74
N GLU A 191 -10.15 9.69 17.88
CA GLU A 191 -10.62 8.31 18.02
C GLU A 191 -9.56 7.29 17.60
N TRP A 192 -8.42 7.74 17.10
CA TRP A 192 -7.35 6.88 16.61
C TRP A 192 -6.05 7.12 17.38
N LYS A 193 -5.49 6.04 17.91
CA LYS A 193 -4.08 6.03 18.34
C LYS A 193 -3.21 5.75 17.12
N VAL A 194 -2.52 6.79 16.63
CA VAL A 194 -1.69 6.74 15.41
C VAL A 194 -0.22 6.60 15.77
N GLU A 195 0.44 5.65 15.13
CA GLU A 195 1.90 5.43 15.20
C GLU A 195 2.47 5.47 13.78
N GLU A 196 3.48 6.32 13.57
CA GLU A 196 4.18 6.46 12.28
C GLU A 196 5.65 6.05 12.44
N VAL A 197 6.15 5.20 11.53
CA VAL A 197 7.54 4.75 11.54
C VAL A 197 8.17 4.97 10.16
N MET A 198 9.20 5.81 10.11
CA MET A 198 10.04 6.00 8.93
C MET A 198 11.22 5.05 8.98
N THR A 199 11.43 4.31 7.89
CA THR A 199 12.53 3.36 7.82
C THR A 199 13.72 3.94 7.04
N LEU A 200 14.93 3.55 7.40
CA LEU A 200 16.15 3.90 6.65
C LEU A 200 16.16 3.34 5.22
N ARG A 201 15.23 2.42 4.89
CA ARG A 201 15.08 1.81 3.55
C ARG A 201 14.03 2.52 2.70
N GLY A 202 13.68 3.77 3.03
CA GLY A 202 12.76 4.58 2.26
C GLY A 202 11.28 4.22 2.42
N GLY A 203 10.91 3.46 3.45
CA GLY A 203 9.53 3.12 3.77
C GLY A 203 8.93 4.05 4.83
N TYR A 204 7.69 4.40 4.64
CA TYR A 204 6.79 5.03 5.59
C TYR A 204 5.77 3.99 6.05
N ARG A 205 5.53 3.87 7.33
CA ARG A 205 4.62 2.90 7.94
C ARG A 205 3.67 3.60 8.87
N LEU A 206 2.38 3.36 8.70
CA LEU A 206 1.32 3.87 9.56
C LEU A 206 0.58 2.71 10.19
N ARG A 207 0.50 2.73 11.51
CA ARG A 207 -0.40 1.91 12.32
C ARG A 207 -1.38 2.84 13.03
N ALA A 208 -2.66 2.61 12.87
CA ALA A 208 -3.68 3.30 13.62
C ALA A 208 -4.62 2.27 14.26
N ILE A 209 -4.94 2.45 15.53
CA ILE A 209 -5.84 1.60 16.31
C ILE A 209 -6.93 2.50 16.85
N ARG A 210 -8.17 2.09 16.67
CA ARG A 210 -9.33 2.79 17.21
C ARG A 210 -9.33 2.66 18.74
N VAL A 211 -9.57 3.78 19.46
CA VAL A 211 -9.65 3.89 20.93
C VAL A 211 -11.08 3.92 21.41
#